data_b3dadd5c9491ea3ad16da20cbd22186d
#
_entry.id   b3dadd5c9491ea3ad16da20cbd22186d
#
_cell.length_a   1.000
_cell.length_b   1.000
_cell.length_c   1.000
_cell.angle_alpha   90.00
_cell.angle_beta   90.00
_cell.angle_gamma   90.00
#
_symmetry.space_group_name_H-M   'P 1'
#
loop_
_entity.id
_entity.type
_entity.pdbx_description
1 polymer ?
#
loop_
_entity_poly.entity_id
_entity_poly.type
_entity_poly.pdbx_seq_one_letter_code
_entity_poly.pdbx_strand_id
1 'polypeptide(L)'
;MQNFKGYSTEKRLSGLIARGGSEAILGRVRFFDESYTEGSILCVRGEESVDRETLLLCPPIAVIVFCQDSSPRLSEICSLGVPCIVLNDEEADYRPIKSKIALIDTERGILIVDPSIETLEFYSSAQKRKNAPFLDCTVGKILTANTPECSDSAEAYLTSASRLAKNDTFEAAVALWESLCPELLVLDISIPTGADGAERRFAEQVEDIFRAALYGSLAISLSGFNCESELSVAMRLLHKSFCMLEAEGREFNGYLPRGITISSPLWLMRPSPVTNPDFIIFDLDILLPSLFSLSADEIIIKEKALKKELFSVLERYFSSFAPRCDIFLRTSFFANTPLLRDLVRFADAKIVFLG
;
A
#
# COMPACT_ATOMS: atom_id res chain seq x y z
N MET A 1 -22.80 -28.10 25.28
CA MET A 1 -21.59 -27.65 24.57
C MET A 1 -21.36 -26.19 24.93
N GLN A 2 -20.43 -25.91 25.82
CA GLN A 2 -20.06 -24.55 26.23
C GLN A 2 -19.18 -23.91 25.17
N ASN A 3 -19.64 -22.80 24.60
CA ASN A 3 -18.87 -21.95 23.69
C ASN A 3 -17.70 -21.32 24.49
N PHE A 4 -16.51 -21.86 24.35
CA PHE A 4 -15.28 -21.19 24.72
C PHE A 4 -15.06 -20.06 23.69
N LYS A 5 -15.48 -18.84 24.03
CA LYS A 5 -14.94 -17.63 23.43
C LYS A 5 -13.49 -17.51 23.89
N GLY A 6 -12.54 -18.03 23.11
CA GLY A 6 -11.14 -17.81 23.32
C GLY A 6 -10.86 -16.31 23.16
N TYR A 7 -10.54 -15.63 24.26
CA TYR A 7 -9.97 -14.29 24.20
C TYR A 7 -8.61 -14.44 23.52
N SER A 8 -8.44 -13.82 22.36
CA SER A 8 -7.13 -13.73 21.73
C SER A 8 -6.23 -12.92 22.67
N THR A 9 -5.13 -13.54 23.13
CA THR A 9 -4.08 -12.89 23.92
C THR A 9 -3.07 -12.17 23.04
N GLU A 10 -3.31 -12.17 21.73
CA GLU A 10 -2.44 -11.54 20.73
C GLU A 10 -2.33 -10.03 20.96
N LYS A 11 -1.09 -9.57 21.13
CA LYS A 11 -0.75 -8.14 21.25
C LYS A 11 0.11 -7.74 20.07
N ARG A 12 -0.24 -6.63 19.41
CA ARG A 12 0.51 -6.04 18.31
C ARG A 12 1.15 -4.73 18.74
N LEU A 13 2.42 -4.57 18.39
CA LEU A 13 3.21 -3.38 18.65
C LEU A 13 3.84 -2.94 17.32
N SER A 14 3.77 -1.66 17.01
CA SER A 14 4.43 -1.07 15.85
C SER A 14 5.75 -0.44 16.28
N GLY A 15 6.79 -0.60 15.47
CA GLY A 15 8.12 -0.09 15.74
C GLY A 15 8.83 0.39 14.48
N LEU A 16 9.98 1.04 14.68
CA LEU A 16 10.84 1.45 13.57
C LEU A 16 11.72 0.27 13.15
N ILE A 17 11.88 0.08 11.85
CA ILE A 17 12.79 -0.93 11.31
C ILE A 17 14.20 -0.34 11.30
N ALA A 18 15.06 -0.82 12.21
CA ALA A 18 16.46 -0.43 12.21
C ALA A 18 17.27 -1.23 11.21
N ARG A 19 16.92 -2.51 11.03
CA ARG A 19 17.46 -3.38 9.99
C ARG A 19 16.38 -4.34 9.53
N GLY A 20 16.00 -4.27 8.27
CA GLY A 20 15.00 -5.13 7.67
C GLY A 20 15.52 -6.50 7.25
N GLY A 21 14.62 -7.41 6.99
CA GLY A 21 14.81 -8.71 6.37
C GLY A 21 13.67 -8.96 5.40
N SER A 22 13.78 -10.00 4.59
CA SER A 22 12.77 -10.34 3.59
C SER A 22 11.68 -11.27 4.11
N GLU A 23 11.73 -11.65 5.38
CA GLU A 23 10.83 -12.68 5.94
C GLU A 23 10.35 -12.31 7.34
N ALA A 24 9.14 -12.76 7.67
CA ALA A 24 8.65 -12.72 9.03
C ALA A 24 9.37 -13.77 9.88
N ILE A 25 9.81 -13.37 11.06
CA ILE A 25 10.61 -14.19 11.96
C ILE A 25 9.78 -14.60 13.16
N LEU A 26 9.62 -15.91 13.34
CA LEU A 26 8.93 -16.49 14.49
C LEU A 26 9.96 -17.05 15.47
N GLY A 27 9.87 -16.67 16.73
CA GLY A 27 10.75 -17.18 17.76
C GLY A 27 10.28 -16.89 19.17
N ARG A 28 11.02 -17.43 20.15
CA ARG A 28 10.76 -17.13 21.55
C ARG A 28 11.55 -15.90 21.98
N VAL A 29 10.87 -14.95 22.61
CA VAL A 29 11.51 -13.73 23.12
C VAL A 29 12.31 -14.06 24.38
N ARG A 30 13.58 -13.69 24.40
CA ARG A 30 14.50 -13.81 25.53
C ARG A 30 15.16 -12.48 25.80
N PHE A 31 15.38 -12.18 27.08
CA PHE A 31 16.20 -11.06 27.49
C PHE A 31 17.66 -11.54 27.61
N PHE A 32 18.58 -10.60 27.53
CA PHE A 32 20.00 -10.89 27.71
C PHE A 32 20.28 -11.17 29.19
N ASP A 33 19.88 -12.34 29.62
CA ASP A 33 20.09 -12.89 30.96
C ASP A 33 20.47 -14.38 30.84
N GLU A 34 20.56 -15.10 31.97
CA GLU A 34 20.86 -16.53 31.99
C GLU A 34 19.90 -17.41 31.18
N SER A 35 18.79 -16.87 30.75
CA SER A 35 17.76 -17.57 29.93
C SER A 35 17.95 -17.44 28.43
N TYR A 36 18.92 -16.62 27.96
CA TYR A 36 19.17 -16.45 26.55
C TYR A 36 19.73 -17.73 25.92
N THR A 37 19.19 -18.10 24.75
CA THR A 37 19.60 -19.28 24.00
C THR A 37 19.71 -18.97 22.52
N GLU A 38 20.62 -19.63 21.83
CA GLU A 38 20.74 -19.56 20.36
C GLU A 38 19.39 -19.78 19.67
N GLY A 39 19.13 -19.06 18.58
CA GLY A 39 17.88 -19.17 17.83
C GLY A 39 16.68 -18.48 18.48
N SER A 40 16.92 -17.68 19.53
CA SER A 40 15.87 -16.85 20.16
C SER A 40 15.79 -15.47 19.52
N ILE A 41 14.65 -14.80 19.72
CA ILE A 41 14.51 -13.37 19.50
C ILE A 41 15.07 -12.66 20.72
N LEU A 42 16.15 -11.91 20.56
CA LEU A 42 16.76 -11.16 21.65
C LEU A 42 15.99 -9.86 21.89
N CYS A 43 15.65 -9.60 23.14
CA CYS A 43 15.06 -8.36 23.57
C CYS A 43 16.08 -7.58 24.45
N VAL A 44 16.37 -6.34 24.03
CA VAL A 44 17.39 -5.48 24.67
C VAL A 44 16.77 -4.14 25.03
N ARG A 45 17.12 -3.59 26.18
CA ARG A 45 16.85 -2.19 26.51
C ARG A 45 18.00 -1.30 26.08
N GLY A 46 17.70 -0.07 25.70
CA GLY A 46 18.69 0.86 25.21
C GLY A 46 19.87 1.15 26.13
N GLU A 47 19.75 0.85 27.42
CA GLU A 47 20.79 1.06 28.43
C GLU A 47 21.55 -0.23 28.82
N GLU A 48 21.05 -1.41 28.45
CA GLU A 48 21.67 -2.68 28.81
C GLU A 48 22.94 -2.92 27.98
N SER A 49 24.04 -3.30 28.65
CA SER A 49 25.26 -3.71 27.97
C SER A 49 25.09 -5.12 27.41
N VAL A 50 25.11 -5.25 26.11
CA VAL A 50 25.08 -6.56 25.45
C VAL A 50 26.50 -6.97 25.12
N ASP A 51 26.93 -8.12 25.63
CA ASP A 51 28.25 -8.66 25.34
C ASP A 51 28.29 -9.15 23.88
N ARG A 52 29.09 -8.46 23.06
CA ARG A 52 29.21 -8.75 21.63
C ARG A 52 29.82 -10.14 21.38
N GLU A 53 30.74 -10.61 22.23
CA GLU A 53 31.34 -11.91 22.05
C GLU A 53 30.30 -13.02 22.25
N THR A 54 29.47 -12.89 23.26
CA THR A 54 28.35 -13.80 23.49
C THR A 54 27.37 -13.82 22.32
N LEU A 55 27.06 -12.67 21.74
CA LEU A 55 26.14 -12.62 20.58
C LEU A 55 26.74 -13.20 19.29
N LEU A 56 28.05 -13.15 19.14
CA LEU A 56 28.74 -13.80 18.00
C LEU A 56 28.79 -15.32 18.17
N LEU A 57 28.89 -15.83 19.41
CA LEU A 57 28.88 -17.25 19.71
C LEU A 57 27.47 -17.86 19.67
N CYS A 58 26.47 -17.09 20.08
CA CYS A 58 25.05 -17.50 20.14
C CYS A 58 24.19 -16.43 19.42
N PRO A 59 24.18 -16.38 18.08
CA PRO A 59 23.50 -15.33 17.34
C PRO A 59 21.98 -15.41 17.53
N PRO A 60 21.31 -14.26 17.78
CA PRO A 60 19.86 -14.19 17.78
C PRO A 60 19.33 -14.30 16.34
N ILE A 61 18.11 -14.78 16.18
CA ILE A 61 17.43 -14.77 14.86
C ILE A 61 16.88 -13.40 14.51
N ALA A 62 16.56 -12.59 15.52
CA ALA A 62 16.17 -11.18 15.38
C ALA A 62 16.38 -10.46 16.72
N VAL A 63 16.37 -9.12 16.69
CA VAL A 63 16.51 -8.29 17.88
C VAL A 63 15.33 -7.31 17.99
N ILE A 64 14.81 -7.19 19.20
CA ILE A 64 13.85 -6.16 19.62
C ILE A 64 14.60 -5.20 20.55
N VAL A 65 14.63 -3.92 20.20
CA VAL A 65 15.27 -2.88 21.02
C VAL A 65 14.21 -1.96 21.59
N PHE A 66 14.20 -1.80 22.90
CA PHE A 66 13.40 -0.77 23.56
C PHE A 66 14.29 0.44 23.84
N CYS A 67 14.19 1.49 23.04
CA CYS A 67 14.95 2.73 23.24
C CYS A 67 14.25 3.92 22.61
N GLN A 68 14.66 5.13 23.01
CA GLN A 68 14.36 6.34 22.26
C GLN A 68 15.24 6.42 21.00
N ASP A 69 14.74 7.03 19.94
CA ASP A 69 15.23 6.98 18.54
C ASP A 69 16.72 7.31 18.29
N SER A 70 17.50 7.72 19.30
CA SER A 70 18.87 8.21 19.13
C SER A 70 19.93 7.47 19.95
N SER A 71 19.68 6.23 20.35
CA SER A 71 20.66 5.48 21.14
C SER A 71 21.90 5.11 20.29
N PRO A 72 23.13 5.47 20.71
CA PRO A 72 24.36 5.11 20.00
C PRO A 72 24.60 3.59 19.92
N ARG A 73 23.98 2.82 20.77
CA ARG A 73 24.05 1.35 20.78
C ARG A 73 23.23 0.68 19.67
N LEU A 74 22.28 1.39 19.09
CA LEU A 74 21.50 0.87 17.96
C LEU A 74 22.42 0.49 16.78
N SER A 75 23.46 1.28 16.53
CA SER A 75 24.44 1.00 15.48
C SER A 75 25.25 -0.27 15.76
N GLU A 76 25.58 -0.57 17.02
CA GLU A 76 26.28 -1.80 17.41
C GLU A 76 25.40 -3.02 17.18
N ILE A 77 24.13 -2.96 17.61
CA ILE A 77 23.17 -4.05 17.43
C ILE A 77 22.89 -4.27 15.92
N CYS A 78 22.72 -3.21 15.15
CA CYS A 78 22.56 -3.31 13.70
C CYS A 78 23.78 -3.93 13.01
N SER A 79 24.99 -3.78 13.58
CA SER A 79 26.23 -4.38 13.05
C SER A 79 26.27 -5.90 13.15
N LEU A 80 25.43 -6.53 13.99
CA LEU A 80 25.30 -7.99 14.10
C LEU A 80 24.78 -8.67 12.82
N GLY A 81 24.18 -7.91 11.92
CA GLY A 81 23.70 -8.45 10.65
C GLY A 81 22.33 -9.13 10.73
N VAL A 82 21.65 -9.12 11.86
CA VAL A 82 20.34 -9.73 12.06
C VAL A 82 19.22 -8.67 11.96
N PRO A 83 17.99 -9.06 11.60
CA PRO A 83 16.83 -8.17 11.58
C PRO A 83 16.58 -7.54 12.95
N CYS A 84 16.27 -6.24 12.96
CA CYS A 84 16.12 -5.46 14.17
C CYS A 84 14.92 -4.51 14.09
N ILE A 85 14.05 -4.56 15.09
CA ILE A 85 12.92 -3.64 15.27
C ILE A 85 13.13 -2.82 16.55
N VAL A 86 12.88 -1.50 16.47
CA VAL A 86 12.97 -0.59 17.61
C VAL A 86 11.57 -0.21 18.05
N LEU A 87 11.29 -0.41 19.31
CA LEU A 87 10.04 -0.01 19.97
C LEU A 87 10.29 1.14 20.91
N ASN A 88 9.40 2.13 20.94
CA ASN A 88 9.51 3.25 21.85
C ASN A 88 9.28 2.80 23.30
N ASP A 89 10.20 3.17 24.20
CA ASP A 89 10.23 2.71 25.61
C ASP A 89 9.08 3.28 26.46
N GLU A 90 8.49 4.41 26.05
CA GLU A 90 7.46 5.10 26.84
C GLU A 90 6.10 4.40 26.82
N GLU A 91 5.81 3.56 25.81
CA GLU A 91 4.50 2.91 25.63
C GLU A 91 4.49 1.41 25.94
N ALA A 92 5.65 0.77 26.10
CA ALA A 92 5.74 -0.68 26.16
C ALA A 92 6.13 -1.22 27.54
N ASP A 93 5.14 -1.70 28.28
CA ASP A 93 5.45 -2.65 29.37
C ASP A 93 6.00 -3.97 28.74
N TYR A 94 7.33 -4.10 28.74
CA TYR A 94 8.06 -5.25 28.16
C TYR A 94 7.91 -6.54 29.00
N ARG A 95 7.50 -6.45 30.27
CA ARG A 95 7.31 -7.63 31.14
C ARG A 95 6.37 -8.68 30.56
N PRO A 96 5.27 -8.31 29.88
CA PRO A 96 4.38 -9.27 29.24
C PRO A 96 4.98 -10.07 28.10
N ILE A 97 6.10 -9.64 27.50
CA ILE A 97 6.68 -10.33 26.33
C ILE A 97 7.78 -11.32 26.69
N LYS A 98 8.29 -11.31 27.92
CA LYS A 98 9.36 -12.23 28.38
C LYS A 98 8.90 -13.68 28.23
N SER A 99 9.73 -14.50 27.59
CA SER A 99 9.53 -15.94 27.36
C SER A 99 8.33 -16.30 26.48
N LYS A 100 7.65 -15.31 25.88
CA LYS A 100 6.55 -15.53 24.96
C LYS A 100 7.03 -15.85 23.54
N ILE A 101 6.16 -16.45 22.75
CA ILE A 101 6.38 -16.58 21.31
C ILE A 101 6.04 -15.24 20.68
N ALA A 102 6.90 -14.76 19.80
CA ALA A 102 6.65 -13.55 19.02
C ALA A 102 6.96 -13.78 17.56
N LEU A 103 6.27 -13.02 16.72
CA LEU A 103 6.49 -12.93 15.29
C LEU A 103 6.88 -11.48 14.96
N ILE A 104 8.01 -11.31 14.29
CA ILE A 104 8.48 -10.01 13.81
C ILE A 104 8.30 -9.96 12.30
N ASP A 105 7.49 -9.02 11.85
CA ASP A 105 7.40 -8.63 10.45
C ASP A 105 8.35 -7.46 10.21
N THR A 106 9.51 -7.76 9.66
CA THR A 106 10.58 -6.77 9.43
C THR A 106 10.34 -5.92 8.17
N GLU A 107 9.39 -6.25 7.33
CA GLU A 107 8.99 -5.41 6.20
C GLU A 107 8.06 -4.28 6.68
N ARG A 108 7.20 -4.57 7.67
CA ARG A 108 6.17 -3.63 8.16
C ARG A 108 6.48 -2.98 9.49
N GLY A 109 7.55 -3.41 10.18
CA GLY A 109 7.88 -2.91 11.51
C GLY A 109 6.87 -3.34 12.58
N ILE A 110 6.33 -4.55 12.49
CA ILE A 110 5.30 -5.05 13.41
C ILE A 110 5.87 -6.20 14.26
N LEU A 111 5.69 -6.08 15.57
CA LEU A 111 5.89 -7.17 16.52
C LEU A 111 4.54 -7.70 16.97
N ILE A 112 4.30 -9.00 16.81
CA ILE A 112 3.10 -9.70 17.26
C ILE A 112 3.49 -10.66 18.37
N VAL A 113 2.98 -10.43 19.57
CA VAL A 113 3.23 -11.26 20.76
C VAL A 113 2.07 -12.23 20.96
N ASP A 114 2.39 -13.49 21.25
CA ASP A 114 1.44 -14.61 21.34
C ASP A 114 0.53 -14.68 20.09
N PRO A 115 1.11 -14.81 18.87
CA PRO A 115 0.34 -14.81 17.64
C PRO A 115 -0.70 -15.93 17.64
N SER A 116 -1.90 -15.62 17.16
CA SER A 116 -2.97 -16.61 16.99
C SER A 116 -2.61 -17.64 15.90
N ILE A 117 -3.30 -18.78 15.89
CA ILE A 117 -3.11 -19.80 14.86
C ILE A 117 -3.37 -19.21 13.48
N GLU A 118 -4.39 -18.38 13.34
CA GLU A 118 -4.73 -17.70 12.09
C GLU A 118 -3.61 -16.77 11.63
N THR A 119 -2.99 -16.02 12.55
CA THR A 119 -1.83 -15.17 12.28
C THR A 119 -0.64 -16.01 11.81
N LEU A 120 -0.34 -17.12 12.48
CA LEU A 120 0.75 -18.03 12.10
C LEU A 120 0.51 -18.68 10.74
N GLU A 121 -0.71 -19.14 10.46
CA GLU A 121 -1.09 -19.68 9.14
C GLU A 121 -0.95 -18.63 8.03
N PHE A 122 -1.33 -17.38 8.32
CA PHE A 122 -1.15 -16.28 7.37
C PHE A 122 0.32 -16.09 7.00
N TYR A 123 1.20 -15.88 7.99
CA TYR A 123 2.62 -15.65 7.72
C TYR A 123 3.32 -16.87 7.12
N SER A 124 3.00 -18.09 7.55
CA SER A 124 3.55 -19.31 6.93
C SER A 124 3.10 -19.49 5.48
N SER A 125 1.88 -19.10 5.15
CA SER A 125 1.38 -19.14 3.78
C SER A 125 1.96 -18.02 2.92
N ALA A 126 2.25 -16.85 3.48
CA ALA A 126 2.89 -15.75 2.77
C ALA A 126 4.34 -16.09 2.38
N GLN A 127 5.10 -16.76 3.24
CA GLN A 127 6.45 -17.23 2.90
C GLN A 127 6.48 -18.23 1.74
N LYS A 128 5.50 -19.14 1.67
CA LYS A 128 5.40 -20.13 0.56
C LYS A 128 5.07 -19.50 -0.80
N ARG A 129 4.59 -18.23 -0.81
CA ARG A 129 4.06 -17.57 -2.01
C ARG A 129 5.05 -16.68 -2.75
N LYS A 130 6.22 -16.37 -2.18
CA LYS A 130 7.24 -15.52 -2.83
C LYS A 130 7.79 -16.09 -4.15
N ASN A 131 7.48 -17.35 -4.50
CA ASN A 131 8.03 -18.06 -5.67
C ASN A 131 7.02 -18.52 -6.73
N ALA A 132 5.77 -18.06 -6.73
CA ALA A 132 4.79 -18.43 -7.75
C ALA A 132 4.45 -17.27 -8.69
N PRO A 133 4.30 -17.46 -10.01
CA PRO A 133 3.76 -16.46 -10.93
C PRO A 133 2.38 -16.04 -10.42
N PHE A 134 2.28 -14.77 -10.01
CA PHE A 134 1.30 -14.37 -9.00
C PHE A 134 -0.05 -13.97 -9.58
N LEU A 135 -0.10 -13.37 -10.77
CA LEU A 135 -1.32 -12.78 -11.32
C LEU A 135 -1.42 -13.02 -12.83
N ASP A 136 -2.62 -13.39 -13.30
CA ASP A 136 -2.96 -13.46 -14.73
C ASP A 136 -3.31 -12.06 -15.28
N CYS A 137 -2.55 -11.03 -14.91
CA CYS A 137 -2.75 -9.65 -15.33
C CYS A 137 -1.42 -8.89 -15.32
N THR A 138 -1.39 -7.73 -15.97
CA THR A 138 -0.23 -6.84 -15.95
C THR A 138 0.03 -6.33 -14.53
N VAL A 139 1.28 -6.42 -14.08
CA VAL A 139 1.72 -5.87 -12.80
C VAL A 139 2.40 -4.54 -13.04
N GLY A 140 1.79 -3.47 -12.54
CA GLY A 140 2.32 -2.11 -12.56
C GLY A 140 2.95 -1.72 -11.24
N LYS A 141 3.64 -0.58 -11.21
CA LYS A 141 4.27 0.00 -10.01
C LYS A 141 3.63 1.31 -9.61
N ILE A 142 3.53 1.55 -8.29
CA ILE A 142 3.17 2.85 -7.73
C ILE A 142 4.46 3.63 -7.48
N LEU A 143 4.58 4.79 -8.14
CA LEU A 143 5.72 5.68 -7.93
C LEU A 143 5.48 6.54 -6.69
N THR A 144 6.32 6.38 -5.68
CA THR A 144 6.24 7.11 -4.40
C THR A 144 7.26 8.23 -4.28
N ALA A 145 8.32 8.21 -5.10
CA ALA A 145 9.39 9.21 -5.12
C ALA A 145 9.43 9.97 -6.46
N ASN A 146 10.01 11.17 -6.44
CA ASN A 146 10.15 12.03 -7.63
C ASN A 146 11.21 11.53 -8.64
N THR A 147 11.98 10.53 -8.27
CA THR A 147 13.00 9.92 -9.12
C THR A 147 12.80 8.41 -9.11
N PRO A 148 12.50 7.79 -10.26
CA PRO A 148 12.48 6.35 -10.37
C PRO A 148 13.92 5.84 -10.18
N GLU A 149 14.14 5.00 -9.17
CA GLU A 149 15.32 4.15 -9.18
C GLU A 149 15.11 3.13 -10.30
N CYS A 150 15.85 3.29 -11.39
CA CYS A 150 15.69 2.53 -12.65
C CYS A 150 16.10 1.05 -12.57
N SER A 151 15.90 0.37 -11.44
CA SER A 151 16.36 -1.02 -11.31
C SER A 151 15.39 -2.07 -11.88
N ASP A 152 14.10 -1.76 -11.98
CA ASP A 152 13.11 -2.73 -12.48
C ASP A 152 12.09 -2.06 -13.40
N SER A 153 12.08 -2.39 -14.68
CA SER A 153 11.08 -1.95 -15.64
C SER A 153 9.72 -2.60 -15.34
N ALA A 154 8.67 -1.81 -15.26
CA ALA A 154 7.30 -2.29 -15.26
C ALA A 154 6.56 -1.78 -16.52
N GLU A 155 5.57 -2.55 -17.00
CA GLU A 155 4.79 -2.19 -18.18
C GLU A 155 3.85 -1.02 -17.90
N ALA A 156 3.39 -0.87 -16.65
CA ALA A 156 2.52 0.21 -16.24
C ALA A 156 2.98 0.89 -14.94
N TYR A 157 2.72 2.20 -14.83
CA TYR A 157 3.02 2.98 -13.64
C TYR A 157 1.82 3.84 -13.24
N LEU A 158 1.66 4.03 -11.93
CA LEU A 158 0.68 4.93 -11.34
C LEU A 158 1.40 5.94 -10.46
N THR A 159 1.15 7.22 -10.65
CA THR A 159 1.65 8.30 -9.78
C THR A 159 0.63 9.40 -9.58
N SER A 160 0.73 10.13 -8.47
CA SER A 160 -0.11 11.31 -8.25
C SER A 160 0.42 12.51 -9.03
N ALA A 161 -0.43 13.19 -9.77
CA ALA A 161 -0.08 14.41 -10.50
C ALA A 161 0.42 15.52 -9.55
N SER A 162 -0.03 15.54 -8.29
CA SER A 162 0.46 16.50 -7.29
C SER A 162 1.94 16.33 -6.91
N ARG A 163 2.53 15.20 -7.25
CA ARG A 163 3.97 14.90 -7.05
C ARG A 163 4.84 15.36 -8.21
N LEU A 164 4.24 15.57 -9.38
CA LEU A 164 4.94 16.22 -10.48
C LEU A 164 5.28 17.67 -10.09
N ALA A 165 6.31 18.22 -10.70
CA ALA A 165 6.78 19.57 -10.36
C ALA A 165 5.61 20.57 -10.34
N LYS A 166 5.47 21.32 -9.24
CA LYS A 166 4.33 22.22 -9.01
C LYS A 166 4.15 23.30 -10.07
N ASN A 167 5.21 23.62 -10.81
CA ASN A 167 5.22 24.72 -11.76
C ASN A 167 5.25 24.27 -13.23
N ASP A 168 5.40 22.97 -13.49
CA ASP A 168 5.46 22.45 -14.86
C ASP A 168 5.08 20.97 -14.91
N THR A 169 3.79 20.70 -14.86
CA THR A 169 3.25 19.34 -14.93
C THR A 169 3.52 18.70 -16.29
N PHE A 170 3.55 19.50 -17.36
CA PHE A 170 3.83 19.03 -18.72
C PHE A 170 5.22 18.45 -18.86
N GLU A 171 6.28 19.25 -18.55
CA GLU A 171 7.66 18.80 -18.67
C GLU A 171 7.95 17.62 -17.75
N ALA A 172 7.43 17.66 -16.50
CA ALA A 172 7.59 16.58 -15.54
C ALA A 172 6.92 15.26 -16.00
N ALA A 173 5.75 15.33 -16.61
CA ALA A 173 5.05 14.14 -17.13
C ALA A 173 5.79 13.54 -18.33
N VAL A 174 6.25 14.37 -19.25
CA VAL A 174 7.04 13.93 -20.42
C VAL A 174 8.37 13.31 -19.97
N ALA A 175 9.13 13.98 -19.10
CA ALA A 175 10.40 13.47 -18.60
C ALA A 175 10.23 12.15 -17.84
N LEU A 176 9.17 12.02 -17.05
CA LEU A 176 8.86 10.78 -16.35
C LEU A 176 8.55 9.65 -17.34
N TRP A 177 7.73 9.92 -18.35
CA TRP A 177 7.42 8.94 -19.38
C TRP A 177 8.67 8.54 -20.18
N GLU A 178 9.49 9.48 -20.62
CA GLU A 178 10.75 9.21 -21.34
C GLU A 178 11.73 8.38 -20.52
N SER A 179 11.81 8.62 -19.20
CA SER A 179 12.72 7.88 -18.31
C SER A 179 12.28 6.43 -18.05
N LEU A 180 10.98 6.18 -18.03
CA LEU A 180 10.41 4.86 -17.68
C LEU A 180 10.05 4.06 -18.94
N CYS A 181 9.74 4.73 -20.06
CA CYS A 181 9.23 4.14 -21.31
C CYS A 181 8.13 3.08 -21.08
N PRO A 182 7.09 3.35 -20.28
CA PRO A 182 6.07 2.39 -19.97
C PRO A 182 5.09 2.20 -21.14
N GLU A 183 4.37 1.09 -21.15
CA GLU A 183 3.21 0.93 -22.05
C GLU A 183 2.04 1.82 -21.60
N LEU A 184 1.94 2.09 -20.27
CA LEU A 184 0.92 2.97 -19.69
C LEU A 184 1.45 3.72 -18.47
N LEU A 185 1.33 5.05 -18.46
CA LEU A 185 1.54 5.88 -17.27
C LEU A 185 0.21 6.53 -16.85
N VAL A 186 -0.31 6.14 -15.70
CA VAL A 186 -1.53 6.72 -15.12
C VAL A 186 -1.18 7.86 -14.17
N LEU A 187 -1.72 9.04 -14.42
CA LEU A 187 -1.58 10.23 -13.60
C LEU A 187 -2.86 10.44 -12.79
N ASP A 188 -2.78 10.21 -11.48
CA ASP A 188 -3.90 10.36 -10.56
C ASP A 188 -4.00 11.81 -10.07
N ILE A 189 -5.12 12.47 -10.39
CA ILE A 189 -5.39 13.87 -10.04
C ILE A 189 -6.46 13.91 -8.97
N SER A 190 -6.13 14.52 -7.83
CA SER A 190 -7.12 14.76 -6.78
C SER A 190 -8.07 15.89 -7.16
N ILE A 191 -9.36 15.65 -6.96
CA ILE A 191 -10.42 16.66 -7.22
C ILE A 191 -10.23 17.86 -6.29
N PRO A 192 -10.39 19.09 -6.81
CA PRO A 192 -10.21 20.28 -6.00
C PRO A 192 -11.27 20.40 -4.91
N THR A 193 -10.82 20.52 -3.67
CA THR A 193 -11.69 20.72 -2.51
C THR A 193 -11.61 22.16 -2.04
N GLY A 194 -12.61 22.99 -2.35
CA GLY A 194 -12.96 24.25 -1.67
C GLY A 194 -11.91 25.35 -1.43
N ALA A 195 -10.63 25.11 -1.78
CA ALA A 195 -9.58 26.10 -1.60
C ALA A 195 -9.54 27.09 -2.77
N ASP A 196 -9.32 28.36 -2.48
CA ASP A 196 -9.17 29.39 -3.49
C ASP A 196 -8.13 29.03 -4.55
N GLY A 197 -8.52 29.09 -5.81
CA GLY A 197 -7.67 28.76 -6.96
C GLY A 197 -7.42 27.24 -7.18
N ALA A 198 -8.08 26.35 -6.43
CA ALA A 198 -7.91 24.90 -6.60
C ALA A 198 -8.45 24.41 -7.96
N GLU A 199 -9.60 24.93 -8.39
CA GLU A 199 -10.16 24.61 -9.70
C GLU A 199 -9.25 25.06 -10.85
N ARG A 200 -8.63 26.22 -10.71
CA ARG A 200 -7.68 26.73 -11.71
C ARG A 200 -6.46 25.83 -11.80
N ARG A 201 -5.85 25.47 -10.67
CA ARG A 201 -4.70 24.55 -10.65
C ARG A 201 -5.04 23.18 -11.23
N PHE A 202 -6.24 22.67 -10.92
CA PHE A 202 -6.74 21.43 -11.51
C PHE A 202 -6.84 21.53 -13.02
N ALA A 203 -7.42 22.61 -13.55
CA ALA A 203 -7.55 22.83 -15.00
C ALA A 203 -6.18 22.92 -15.67
N GLU A 204 -5.24 23.70 -15.09
CA GLU A 204 -3.86 23.82 -15.59
C GLU A 204 -3.16 22.45 -15.65
N GLN A 205 -3.27 21.62 -14.58
CA GLN A 205 -2.70 20.27 -14.57
C GLN A 205 -3.32 19.37 -15.64
N VAL A 206 -4.63 19.43 -15.81
CA VAL A 206 -5.35 18.65 -16.83
C VAL A 206 -4.89 19.04 -18.23
N GLU A 207 -4.78 20.33 -18.53
CA GLU A 207 -4.28 20.84 -19.81
C GLU A 207 -2.87 20.36 -20.11
N ASP A 208 -1.98 20.43 -19.12
CA ASP A 208 -0.60 19.96 -19.24
C ASP A 208 -0.53 18.46 -19.54
N ILE A 209 -1.37 17.64 -18.88
CA ILE A 209 -1.41 16.19 -19.12
C ILE A 209 -1.97 15.87 -20.51
N PHE A 210 -3.00 16.57 -20.96
CA PHE A 210 -3.52 16.41 -22.34
C PHE A 210 -2.44 16.69 -23.40
N ARG A 211 -1.60 17.69 -23.16
CA ARG A 211 -0.48 18.04 -24.03
C ARG A 211 0.65 17.01 -23.93
N ALA A 212 1.01 16.59 -22.72
CA ALA A 212 2.04 15.58 -22.49
C ALA A 212 1.69 14.23 -23.13
N ALA A 213 0.40 13.91 -23.24
CA ALA A 213 -0.09 12.68 -23.87
C ALA A 213 0.16 12.60 -25.41
N LEU A 214 0.67 13.66 -26.03
CA LEU A 214 1.20 13.58 -27.41
C LEU A 214 2.50 12.81 -27.49
N TYR A 215 3.26 12.76 -26.39
CA TYR A 215 4.60 12.18 -26.35
C TYR A 215 4.60 10.74 -25.88
N GLY A 216 3.51 10.26 -25.27
CA GLY A 216 3.45 8.90 -24.78
C GLY A 216 2.08 8.40 -24.35
N SER A 217 2.03 7.12 -23.97
CA SER A 217 0.81 6.47 -23.49
C SER A 217 0.47 6.91 -22.06
N LEU A 218 -0.22 8.03 -21.95
CA LEU A 218 -0.70 8.56 -20.67
C LEU A 218 -2.19 8.28 -20.48
N ALA A 219 -2.63 8.22 -19.23
CA ALA A 219 -4.02 8.19 -18.82
C ALA A 219 -4.24 9.07 -17.58
N ILE A 220 -5.43 9.62 -17.43
CA ILE A 220 -5.84 10.39 -16.24
C ILE A 220 -6.75 9.55 -15.38
N SER A 221 -6.50 9.52 -14.07
CA SER A 221 -7.46 9.06 -13.06
C SER A 221 -7.87 10.22 -12.16
N LEU A 222 -9.16 10.33 -11.83
CA LEU A 222 -9.68 11.31 -10.89
C LEU A 222 -9.88 10.64 -9.53
N SER A 223 -9.35 11.25 -8.46
CA SER A 223 -9.43 10.74 -7.08
C SER A 223 -9.88 11.80 -6.07
N GLY A 224 -10.11 11.39 -4.83
CA GLY A 224 -10.40 12.32 -3.71
C GLY A 224 -11.83 12.83 -3.69
N PHE A 225 -12.78 12.19 -4.36
CA PHE A 225 -14.20 12.54 -4.31
C PHE A 225 -14.97 11.61 -3.37
N ASN A 226 -15.95 12.19 -2.68
CA ASN A 226 -16.82 11.46 -1.75
C ASN A 226 -18.27 11.36 -2.27
N CYS A 227 -18.65 12.15 -3.25
CA CYS A 227 -20.00 12.18 -3.80
C CYS A 227 -20.00 12.50 -5.30
N GLU A 228 -21.14 12.19 -5.92
CA GLU A 228 -21.37 12.38 -7.36
C GLU A 228 -21.23 13.85 -7.80
N SER A 229 -21.65 14.79 -6.97
CA SER A 229 -21.54 16.21 -7.28
C SER A 229 -20.10 16.68 -7.41
N GLU A 230 -19.19 16.20 -6.55
CA GLU A 230 -17.76 16.51 -6.64
C GLU A 230 -17.15 15.94 -7.92
N LEU A 231 -17.43 14.67 -8.23
CA LEU A 231 -16.98 14.07 -9.48
C LEU A 231 -17.52 14.79 -10.71
N SER A 232 -18.80 15.20 -10.69
CA SER A 232 -19.43 15.93 -11.78
C SER A 232 -18.78 17.30 -12.00
N VAL A 233 -18.31 17.98 -10.94
CA VAL A 233 -17.53 19.21 -11.04
C VAL A 233 -16.21 18.96 -11.73
N ALA A 234 -15.46 17.93 -11.29
CA ALA A 234 -14.17 17.59 -11.88
C ALA A 234 -14.31 17.20 -13.36
N MET A 235 -15.32 16.41 -13.72
CA MET A 235 -15.60 16.04 -15.10
C MET A 235 -15.92 17.26 -15.98
N ARG A 236 -16.67 18.24 -15.44
CA ARG A 236 -16.93 19.50 -16.18
C ARG A 236 -15.66 20.32 -16.37
N LEU A 237 -14.80 20.40 -15.35
CA LEU A 237 -13.52 21.10 -15.45
C LEU A 237 -12.61 20.44 -16.50
N LEU A 238 -12.52 19.10 -16.48
CA LEU A 238 -11.78 18.32 -17.46
C LEU A 238 -12.28 18.59 -18.88
N HIS A 239 -13.60 18.57 -19.10
CA HIS A 239 -14.20 18.89 -20.39
C HIS A 239 -13.95 20.36 -20.81
N LYS A 240 -14.01 21.29 -19.85
CA LYS A 240 -13.70 22.69 -20.10
C LYS A 240 -12.23 22.87 -20.54
N SER A 241 -11.28 22.24 -19.89
CA SER A 241 -9.86 22.28 -20.29
C SER A 241 -9.67 21.72 -21.69
N PHE A 242 -10.34 20.62 -22.03
CA PHE A 242 -10.35 20.08 -23.40
C PHE A 242 -10.83 21.13 -24.43
N CYS A 243 -12.01 21.74 -24.21
CA CYS A 243 -12.57 22.75 -25.11
C CYS A 243 -11.68 24.00 -25.20
N MET A 244 -10.99 24.39 -24.14
CA MET A 244 -10.05 25.53 -24.17
C MET A 244 -8.84 25.24 -25.04
N LEU A 245 -8.21 24.07 -24.89
CA LEU A 245 -7.09 23.66 -25.74
C LEU A 245 -7.47 23.63 -27.22
N GLU A 246 -8.67 23.10 -27.53
CA GLU A 246 -9.21 23.08 -28.89
C GLU A 246 -9.44 24.49 -29.44
N ALA A 247 -10.04 25.39 -28.66
CA ALA A 247 -10.30 26.76 -29.03
C ALA A 247 -9.03 27.61 -29.23
N GLU A 248 -7.97 27.31 -28.46
CA GLU A 248 -6.66 27.96 -28.58
C GLU A 248 -5.82 27.39 -29.72
N GLY A 249 -6.26 26.32 -30.36
CA GLY A 249 -5.53 25.64 -31.43
C GLY A 249 -4.22 25.01 -30.98
N ARG A 250 -4.12 24.64 -29.67
CA ARG A 250 -2.97 23.95 -29.14
C ARG A 250 -3.01 22.47 -29.51
N GLU A 251 -1.86 21.90 -29.82
CA GLU A 251 -1.76 20.46 -30.02
C GLU A 251 -1.90 19.71 -28.70
N PHE A 252 -2.79 18.71 -28.69
CA PHE A 252 -3.03 17.83 -27.54
C PHE A 252 -3.65 16.49 -27.96
N ASN A 253 -3.58 15.47 -27.11
CA ASN A 253 -4.22 14.19 -27.35
C ASN A 253 -5.65 14.16 -26.78
N GLY A 254 -6.64 14.32 -27.65
CA GLY A 254 -8.05 14.28 -27.25
C GLY A 254 -8.60 12.91 -26.88
N TYR A 255 -7.85 11.85 -27.17
CA TYR A 255 -8.23 10.44 -26.88
C TYR A 255 -7.57 9.89 -25.63
N LEU A 256 -7.12 10.75 -24.71
CA LEU A 256 -6.54 10.37 -23.44
C LEU A 256 -7.54 9.52 -22.62
N PRO A 257 -7.19 8.27 -22.24
CA PRO A 257 -8.06 7.45 -21.39
C PRO A 257 -8.33 8.12 -20.04
N ARG A 258 -9.59 8.07 -19.59
CA ARG A 258 -10.07 8.76 -18.40
C ARG A 258 -10.66 7.77 -17.42
N GLY A 259 -10.07 7.67 -16.26
CA GLY A 259 -10.51 6.79 -15.19
C GLY A 259 -10.91 7.53 -13.91
N ILE A 260 -11.37 6.75 -12.96
CA ILE A 260 -11.65 7.19 -11.60
C ILE A 260 -10.99 6.27 -10.60
N THR A 261 -10.48 6.84 -9.50
CA THR A 261 -9.93 6.06 -8.37
C THR A 261 -10.95 6.02 -7.24
N ILE A 262 -11.42 4.83 -6.92
CA ILE A 262 -12.39 4.58 -5.84
C ILE A 262 -11.64 4.19 -4.57
N SER A 263 -11.71 5.07 -3.57
CA SER A 263 -11.17 4.87 -2.22
C SER A 263 -12.24 4.89 -1.13
N SER A 264 -13.48 5.33 -1.44
CA SER A 264 -14.56 5.43 -0.46
C SER A 264 -15.60 4.33 -0.64
N PRO A 265 -16.00 3.62 0.44
CA PRO A 265 -17.08 2.61 0.41
C PRO A 265 -18.44 3.18 -0.04
N LEU A 266 -18.67 4.48 0.13
CA LEU A 266 -19.92 5.13 -0.28
C LEU A 266 -20.19 4.95 -1.78
N TRP A 267 -19.15 4.91 -2.59
CA TRP A 267 -19.27 4.68 -4.03
C TRP A 267 -19.69 3.25 -4.37
N LEU A 268 -19.29 2.27 -3.58
CA LEU A 268 -19.75 0.88 -3.74
C LEU A 268 -21.23 0.72 -3.38
N MET A 269 -21.72 1.57 -2.47
CA MET A 269 -23.11 1.51 -2.02
C MET A 269 -24.07 2.25 -2.94
N ARG A 270 -23.60 3.27 -3.65
CA ARG A 270 -24.41 4.12 -4.55
C ARG A 270 -23.60 4.44 -5.83
N PRO A 271 -23.42 3.46 -6.71
CA PRO A 271 -22.76 3.72 -7.97
C PRO A 271 -23.59 4.70 -8.80
N SER A 272 -22.94 5.75 -9.30
CA SER A 272 -23.61 6.70 -10.17
C SER A 272 -23.46 6.29 -11.63
N PRO A 273 -24.56 6.27 -12.41
CA PRO A 273 -24.50 6.02 -13.85
C PRO A 273 -23.95 7.22 -14.66
N VAL A 274 -23.67 8.35 -14.01
CA VAL A 274 -23.37 9.64 -14.68
C VAL A 274 -22.01 9.64 -15.36
N THR A 275 -21.10 8.71 -15.02
CA THR A 275 -19.77 8.64 -15.61
C THR A 275 -19.56 7.30 -16.29
N ASN A 276 -19.20 7.32 -17.58
CA ASN A 276 -18.63 6.16 -18.28
C ASN A 276 -17.10 6.35 -18.32
N PRO A 277 -16.37 5.96 -17.27
CA PRO A 277 -14.92 5.99 -17.31
C PRO A 277 -14.41 4.88 -18.24
N ASP A 278 -13.24 5.11 -18.85
CA ASP A 278 -12.57 4.08 -19.64
C ASP A 278 -12.01 2.98 -18.73
N PHE A 279 -11.61 3.36 -17.49
CA PHE A 279 -11.15 2.43 -16.46
C PHE A 279 -11.50 2.90 -15.04
N ILE A 280 -11.50 1.96 -14.08
CA ILE A 280 -11.70 2.22 -12.66
C ILE A 280 -10.54 1.64 -11.88
N ILE A 281 -9.92 2.43 -11.01
CA ILE A 281 -8.90 1.97 -10.05
C ILE A 281 -9.56 1.79 -8.69
N PHE A 282 -9.51 0.59 -8.11
CA PHE A 282 -9.89 0.37 -6.72
C PHE A 282 -8.64 0.49 -5.83
N ASP A 283 -8.60 1.52 -4.98
CA ASP A 283 -7.56 1.69 -3.96
C ASP A 283 -7.87 0.80 -2.75
N LEU A 284 -7.35 -0.43 -2.78
CA LEU A 284 -7.65 -1.44 -1.77
C LEU A 284 -7.12 -1.06 -0.39
N ASP A 285 -6.02 -0.31 -0.34
CA ASP A 285 -5.38 0.08 0.93
C ASP A 285 -6.24 1.05 1.74
N ILE A 286 -7.10 1.82 1.10
CA ILE A 286 -8.03 2.74 1.74
C ILE A 286 -9.44 2.13 1.80
N LEU A 287 -9.88 1.53 0.70
CA LEU A 287 -11.23 1.02 0.54
C LEU A 287 -11.56 -0.11 1.52
N LEU A 288 -10.69 -1.12 1.64
CA LEU A 288 -10.97 -2.28 2.48
C LEU A 288 -10.97 -1.96 3.98
N PRO A 289 -9.99 -1.22 4.53
CA PRO A 289 -10.04 -0.76 5.90
C PRO A 289 -11.29 0.05 6.23
N SER A 290 -11.69 0.94 5.33
CA SER A 290 -12.89 1.77 5.50
C SER A 290 -14.19 0.96 5.42
N LEU A 291 -14.26 -0.03 4.52
CA LEU A 291 -15.45 -0.88 4.33
C LEU A 291 -15.74 -1.76 5.55
N PHE A 292 -14.70 -2.33 6.14
CA PHE A 292 -14.81 -3.26 7.25
C PHE A 292 -14.57 -2.63 8.62
N SER A 293 -14.16 -1.36 8.68
CA SER A 293 -13.72 -0.68 9.92
C SER A 293 -12.63 -1.46 10.66
N LEU A 294 -11.69 -2.02 9.90
CA LEU A 294 -10.57 -2.84 10.38
C LEU A 294 -9.26 -2.29 9.83
N SER A 295 -8.16 -2.57 10.51
CA SER A 295 -6.83 -2.31 9.94
C SER A 295 -6.52 -3.27 8.79
N ALA A 296 -5.54 -2.92 7.93
CA ALA A 296 -5.09 -3.78 6.85
C ALA A 296 -4.65 -5.17 7.36
N ASP A 297 -3.92 -5.21 8.47
CA ASP A 297 -3.46 -6.46 9.09
C ASP A 297 -4.61 -7.33 9.59
N GLU A 298 -5.63 -6.72 10.21
CA GLU A 298 -6.81 -7.46 10.66
C GLU A 298 -7.59 -8.05 9.48
N ILE A 299 -7.68 -7.31 8.36
CA ILE A 299 -8.31 -7.80 7.14
C ILE A 299 -7.55 -9.01 6.59
N ILE A 300 -6.23 -8.92 6.53
CA ILE A 300 -5.38 -10.00 6.05
C ILE A 300 -5.58 -11.28 6.90
N ILE A 301 -5.63 -11.13 8.23
CA ILE A 301 -5.85 -12.25 9.14
C ILE A 301 -7.24 -12.83 9.00
N LYS A 302 -8.25 -11.98 8.84
CA LYS A 302 -9.66 -12.37 8.72
C LYS A 302 -10.10 -12.62 7.26
N GLU A 303 -9.18 -12.67 6.31
CA GLU A 303 -9.41 -12.73 4.87
C GLU A 303 -10.51 -13.74 4.50
N LYS A 304 -10.40 -14.97 5.01
CA LYS A 304 -11.36 -16.04 4.69
C LYS A 304 -12.80 -15.72 5.13
N ALA A 305 -12.95 -15.04 6.26
CA ALA A 305 -14.25 -14.65 6.78
C ALA A 305 -14.86 -13.46 6.02
N LEU A 306 -14.02 -12.49 5.69
CA LEU A 306 -14.45 -11.24 5.04
C LEU A 306 -14.66 -11.38 3.52
N LYS A 307 -14.07 -12.41 2.91
CA LYS A 307 -14.10 -12.61 1.47
C LYS A 307 -15.52 -12.63 0.91
N LYS A 308 -16.43 -13.37 1.54
CA LYS A 308 -17.80 -13.52 1.07
C LYS A 308 -18.57 -12.20 1.07
N GLU A 309 -18.44 -11.42 2.14
CA GLU A 309 -19.07 -10.13 2.29
C GLU A 309 -18.53 -9.13 1.27
N LEU A 310 -17.20 -9.09 1.11
CA LEU A 310 -16.54 -8.24 0.12
C LEU A 310 -17.01 -8.54 -1.29
N PHE A 311 -16.98 -9.83 -1.70
CA PHE A 311 -17.40 -10.21 -3.05
C PHE A 311 -18.88 -9.91 -3.29
N SER A 312 -19.74 -10.08 -2.29
CA SER A 312 -21.15 -9.73 -2.41
C SER A 312 -21.38 -8.23 -2.64
N VAL A 313 -20.59 -7.37 -1.97
CA VAL A 313 -20.64 -5.91 -2.19
C VAL A 313 -20.14 -5.55 -3.58
N LEU A 314 -19.00 -6.10 -3.99
CA LEU A 314 -18.40 -5.85 -5.30
C LEU A 314 -19.27 -6.37 -6.45
N GLU A 315 -19.89 -7.54 -6.32
CA GLU A 315 -20.80 -8.09 -7.32
C GLU A 315 -21.98 -7.16 -7.56
N ARG A 316 -22.58 -6.64 -6.48
CA ARG A 316 -23.67 -5.66 -6.57
C ARG A 316 -23.19 -4.38 -7.27
N TYR A 317 -21.98 -3.91 -6.94
CA TYR A 317 -21.40 -2.74 -7.58
C TYR A 317 -21.16 -2.98 -9.08
N PHE A 318 -20.50 -4.08 -9.46
CA PHE A 318 -20.21 -4.40 -10.86
C PHE A 318 -21.48 -4.64 -11.69
N SER A 319 -22.51 -5.26 -11.09
CA SER A 319 -23.78 -5.43 -11.79
C SER A 319 -24.54 -4.12 -12.01
N SER A 320 -24.23 -3.09 -11.24
CA SER A 320 -24.84 -1.75 -11.35
C SER A 320 -24.05 -0.81 -12.25
N PHE A 321 -22.75 -1.02 -12.39
CA PHE A 321 -21.89 -0.36 -13.36
C PHE A 321 -21.96 -1.11 -14.69
N ALA A 322 -22.24 -0.41 -15.76
CA ALA A 322 -22.23 -1.04 -17.10
C ALA A 322 -20.85 -1.70 -17.34
N PRO A 323 -20.78 -2.96 -17.77
CA PRO A 323 -19.57 -3.76 -17.83
C PRO A 323 -18.65 -3.39 -19.00
N ARG A 324 -18.31 -2.12 -19.18
CA ARG A 324 -17.57 -1.60 -20.33
C ARG A 324 -16.29 -0.83 -19.98
N CYS A 325 -15.88 -0.82 -18.72
CA CYS A 325 -14.65 -0.17 -18.31
C CYS A 325 -13.63 -1.20 -17.82
N ASP A 326 -12.36 -0.95 -18.07
CA ASP A 326 -11.29 -1.77 -17.55
C ASP A 326 -11.17 -1.58 -16.02
N ILE A 327 -10.88 -2.66 -15.31
CA ILE A 327 -10.70 -2.63 -13.87
C ILE A 327 -9.22 -2.75 -13.55
N PHE A 328 -8.73 -1.79 -12.78
CA PHE A 328 -7.39 -1.77 -12.20
C PHE A 328 -7.49 -1.85 -10.69
N LEU A 329 -6.51 -2.47 -10.05
CA LEU A 329 -6.40 -2.53 -8.60
C LEU A 329 -5.13 -1.80 -8.18
N ARG A 330 -5.17 -1.15 -7.03
CA ARG A 330 -4.03 -0.50 -6.41
C ARG A 330 -3.89 -1.02 -4.99
N THR A 331 -2.67 -1.47 -4.62
CA THR A 331 -2.38 -1.87 -3.25
C THR A 331 -0.88 -1.95 -2.96
N SER A 332 -0.51 -1.60 -1.74
CA SER A 332 0.80 -1.86 -1.15
C SER A 332 0.69 -2.96 -0.09
N PHE A 333 -0.38 -2.94 0.70
CA PHE A 333 -0.55 -3.86 1.84
C PHE A 333 -0.99 -5.27 1.45
N PHE A 334 -1.80 -5.41 0.38
CA PHE A 334 -2.39 -6.70 -0.01
C PHE A 334 -1.62 -7.41 -1.13
N ALA A 335 -0.45 -6.89 -1.54
CA ALA A 335 0.32 -7.34 -2.70
C ALA A 335 0.54 -8.86 -2.75
N ASN A 336 0.77 -9.50 -1.62
CA ASN A 336 1.07 -10.94 -1.53
C ASN A 336 -0.05 -11.77 -0.89
N THR A 337 -1.30 -11.29 -0.90
CA THR A 337 -2.41 -11.99 -0.25
C THR A 337 -3.21 -12.85 -1.23
N PRO A 338 -3.84 -13.95 -0.77
CA PRO A 338 -4.83 -14.68 -1.55
C PRO A 338 -6.02 -13.82 -1.93
N LEU A 339 -6.41 -12.88 -1.06
CA LEU A 339 -7.49 -11.94 -1.30
C LEU A 339 -7.26 -11.15 -2.59
N LEU A 340 -6.05 -10.61 -2.80
CA LEU A 340 -5.74 -9.89 -4.03
C LEU A 340 -5.89 -10.78 -5.26
N ARG A 341 -5.38 -12.00 -5.22
CA ARG A 341 -5.49 -12.96 -6.32
C ARG A 341 -6.94 -13.25 -6.67
N ASP A 342 -7.75 -13.49 -5.65
CA ASP A 342 -9.17 -13.75 -5.82
C ASP A 342 -9.91 -12.53 -6.37
N LEU A 343 -9.55 -11.31 -5.91
CA LEU A 343 -10.09 -10.04 -6.42
C LEU A 343 -9.73 -9.81 -7.88
N VAL A 344 -8.48 -10.07 -8.28
CA VAL A 344 -8.04 -9.97 -9.68
C VAL A 344 -8.89 -10.85 -10.60
N ARG A 345 -9.10 -12.10 -10.21
CA ARG A 345 -9.93 -13.03 -10.98
C ARG A 345 -11.40 -12.65 -11.00
N PHE A 346 -11.92 -12.26 -9.85
CA PHE A 346 -13.32 -11.89 -9.72
C PHE A 346 -13.67 -10.63 -10.53
N ALA A 347 -12.79 -9.63 -10.50
CA ALA A 347 -12.99 -8.36 -11.19
C ALA A 347 -12.54 -8.39 -12.66
N ASP A 348 -11.92 -9.47 -13.13
CA ASP A 348 -11.20 -9.53 -14.41
C ASP A 348 -10.23 -8.33 -14.57
N ALA A 349 -9.47 -8.06 -13.49
CA ALA A 349 -8.61 -6.89 -13.44
C ALA A 349 -7.51 -6.96 -14.50
N LYS A 350 -7.32 -5.88 -15.25
CA LYS A 350 -6.33 -5.80 -16.32
C LYS A 350 -4.96 -5.42 -15.80
N ILE A 351 -4.91 -4.55 -14.77
CA ILE A 351 -3.66 -4.07 -14.19
C ILE A 351 -3.78 -4.09 -12.66
N VAL A 352 -2.70 -4.49 -12.00
CA VAL A 352 -2.54 -4.34 -10.54
C VAL A 352 -1.32 -3.49 -10.27
N PHE A 353 -1.51 -2.30 -9.72
CA PHE A 353 -0.44 -1.42 -9.26
C PHE A 353 -0.01 -1.80 -7.84
N LEU A 354 1.27 -2.17 -7.70
CA LEU A 354 1.89 -2.53 -6.43
C LEU A 354 2.83 -1.42 -5.97
N GLY A 355 2.77 -1.10 -4.65
CA GLY A 355 3.61 -0.10 -4.02
C GLY A 355 4.64 -0.67 -3.07
#